data_d96c0140f0fc88a276a5f54dc75dc3d1
#
_entry.id   d96c0140f0fc88a276a5f54dc75dc3d1
#
_cell.length_a   1.000
_cell.length_b   1.000
_cell.length_c   1.000
_cell.angle_alpha   90.00
_cell.angle_beta   90.00
_cell.angle_gamma   90.00
#
_symmetry.space_group_name_H-M   'P 1'
#
loop_
_entity.id
_entity.type
_entity.pdbx_description
1 polymer ?
#
loop_
_entity_poly.entity_id
_entity_poly.type
_entity_poly.pdbx_seq_one_letter_code
_entity_poly.pdbx_strand_id
1 'polypeptide(L)'
;MKRSEINAYIDEAKTFFTQHGFYLPEWIEWTPEVWATKGEECTEIRRNQLGWDVTDFSTGDFANVGLTLVTIRNGNVKYDKKVYCEKIMYVREGQVTPTHFHWKKMEDIIHRGGGDFCIKLWKADADENPTQEPCVVQIDGVTTVVPAGEVLRLKPGQSICFEPYMYH
;
A
#
# COMPACT_ATOMS: atom_id res chain seq x y z
N MET A 1 -12.41 14.97 1.38
CA MET A 1 -13.16 14.20 0.35
C MET A 1 -14.61 13.96 0.75
N LYS A 2 -15.56 14.02 -0.20
CA LYS A 2 -16.96 13.65 0.02
C LYS A 2 -17.14 12.13 -0.10
N ARG A 3 -18.21 11.57 0.52
CA ARG A 3 -18.49 10.13 0.40
C ARG A 3 -18.68 9.67 -1.05
N SER A 4 -19.31 10.48 -1.88
CA SER A 4 -19.51 10.17 -3.31
C SER A 4 -18.18 10.08 -4.08
N GLU A 5 -17.20 10.92 -3.72
CA GLU A 5 -15.87 10.88 -4.31
C GLU A 5 -15.12 9.63 -3.86
N ILE A 6 -15.19 9.30 -2.55
CA ILE A 6 -14.58 8.07 -2.01
C ILE A 6 -15.16 6.83 -2.69
N ASN A 7 -16.48 6.76 -2.86
CA ASN A 7 -17.11 5.64 -3.56
C ASN A 7 -16.63 5.53 -5.01
N ALA A 8 -16.52 6.65 -5.73
CA ALA A 8 -16.02 6.66 -7.09
C ALA A 8 -14.56 6.15 -7.18
N TYR A 9 -13.70 6.51 -6.24
CA TYR A 9 -12.32 6.03 -6.19
C TYR A 9 -12.23 4.53 -5.88
N ILE A 10 -13.11 4.04 -5.00
CA ILE A 10 -13.24 2.61 -4.71
C ILE A 10 -13.69 1.84 -5.97
N ASP A 11 -14.71 2.32 -6.67
CA ASP A 11 -15.24 1.66 -7.88
C ASP A 11 -14.19 1.64 -9.01
N GLU A 12 -13.42 2.71 -9.16
CA GLU A 12 -12.30 2.78 -10.09
C GLU A 12 -11.22 1.72 -9.76
N ALA A 13 -10.82 1.65 -8.48
CA ALA A 13 -9.84 0.67 -8.02
C ALA A 13 -10.33 -0.78 -8.21
N LYS A 14 -11.59 -1.09 -7.90
CA LYS A 14 -12.20 -2.40 -8.14
C LYS A 14 -12.16 -2.79 -9.61
N THR A 15 -12.51 -1.86 -10.49
CA THR A 15 -12.48 -2.06 -11.94
C THR A 15 -11.07 -2.40 -12.39
N PHE A 16 -10.08 -1.64 -11.95
CA PHE A 16 -8.67 -1.85 -12.28
C PHE A 16 -8.17 -3.21 -11.77
N PHE A 17 -8.47 -3.58 -10.52
CA PHE A 17 -8.07 -4.87 -9.95
C PHE A 17 -8.64 -6.04 -10.75
N THR A 18 -9.93 -5.98 -11.10
CA THR A 18 -10.59 -7.02 -11.89
C THR A 18 -9.98 -7.15 -13.29
N GLN A 19 -9.67 -6.02 -13.95
CA GLN A 19 -9.01 -6.02 -15.27
C GLN A 19 -7.62 -6.65 -15.24
N HIS A 20 -6.95 -6.63 -14.09
CA HIS A 20 -5.64 -7.26 -13.88
C HIS A 20 -5.73 -8.64 -13.22
N GLY A 21 -6.94 -9.23 -13.16
CA GLY A 21 -7.14 -10.59 -12.63
C GLY A 21 -7.00 -10.69 -11.10
N PHE A 22 -7.08 -9.57 -10.38
CA PHE A 22 -7.02 -9.57 -8.92
C PHE A 22 -8.43 -9.47 -8.33
N TYR A 23 -8.87 -10.54 -7.65
CA TYR A 23 -10.20 -10.63 -7.06
C TYR A 23 -10.12 -10.39 -5.55
N LEU A 24 -10.99 -9.49 -5.08
CA LEU A 24 -11.08 -9.16 -3.67
C LEU A 24 -11.93 -10.20 -2.91
N PRO A 25 -11.71 -10.37 -1.59
CA PRO A 25 -12.57 -11.19 -0.75
C PRO A 25 -14.02 -10.72 -0.75
N GLU A 26 -14.98 -11.65 -0.67
CA GLU A 26 -16.42 -11.38 -0.71
C GLU A 26 -16.87 -10.30 0.29
N TRP A 27 -16.32 -10.30 1.52
CA TRP A 27 -16.70 -9.36 2.58
C TRP A 27 -16.42 -7.89 2.24
N ILE A 28 -15.59 -7.60 1.24
CA ILE A 28 -15.32 -6.25 0.71
C ILE A 28 -16.58 -5.65 0.07
N GLU A 29 -17.47 -6.49 -0.44
CA GLU A 29 -18.71 -6.09 -1.10
C GLU A 29 -19.94 -6.10 -0.17
N TRP A 30 -19.79 -6.49 1.09
CA TRP A 30 -20.93 -6.56 2.00
C TRP A 30 -21.51 -5.18 2.27
N THR A 31 -22.81 -5.05 2.05
CA THR A 31 -23.57 -3.84 2.35
C THR A 31 -23.74 -3.66 3.87
N PRO A 32 -24.14 -2.47 4.34
CA PRO A 32 -24.47 -2.25 5.75
C PRO A 32 -25.50 -3.24 6.31
N GLU A 33 -26.47 -3.67 5.49
CA GLU A 33 -27.50 -4.63 5.87
C GLU A 33 -26.88 -6.02 6.08
N VAL A 34 -25.96 -6.44 5.21
CA VAL A 34 -25.22 -7.71 5.38
C VAL A 34 -24.34 -7.62 6.62
N TRP A 35 -23.61 -6.51 6.80
CA TRP A 35 -22.77 -6.29 7.99
C TRP A 35 -23.57 -6.35 9.29
N ALA A 36 -24.82 -5.86 9.30
CA ALA A 36 -25.69 -5.91 10.46
C ALA A 36 -26.08 -7.36 10.89
N THR A 37 -25.95 -8.32 9.99
CA THR A 37 -26.18 -9.76 10.28
C THR A 37 -24.94 -10.51 10.79
N LYS A 38 -23.76 -9.86 10.78
CA LYS A 38 -22.47 -10.50 11.11
C LYS A 38 -22.12 -10.30 12.59
N GLY A 39 -21.78 -11.41 13.23
CA GLY A 39 -21.39 -11.48 14.64
C GLY A 39 -19.88 -11.57 14.87
N GLU A 40 -19.50 -12.39 15.85
CA GLU A 40 -18.13 -12.58 16.32
C GLU A 40 -17.22 -13.28 15.28
N GLU A 41 -17.78 -14.01 14.33
CA GLU A 41 -17.05 -14.62 13.22
C GLU A 41 -16.29 -13.61 12.36
N CYS A 42 -16.69 -12.34 12.41
CA CYS A 42 -16.03 -11.22 11.71
C CYS A 42 -15.14 -10.37 12.61
N THR A 43 -14.80 -10.85 13.81
CA THR A 43 -13.99 -10.09 14.78
C THR A 43 -12.61 -9.71 14.22
N GLU A 44 -11.96 -10.59 13.47
CA GLU A 44 -10.65 -10.28 12.87
C GLU A 44 -10.74 -9.08 11.93
N ILE A 45 -11.76 -9.04 11.06
CA ILE A 45 -11.93 -7.95 10.09
C ILE A 45 -12.04 -6.60 10.81
N ARG A 46 -12.88 -6.52 11.85
CA ARG A 46 -13.11 -5.30 12.61
C ARG A 46 -11.89 -4.90 13.45
N ARG A 47 -11.35 -5.85 14.22
CA ARG A 47 -10.24 -5.62 15.15
C ARG A 47 -8.94 -5.25 14.45
N ASN A 48 -8.66 -5.88 13.32
CA ASN A 48 -7.42 -5.69 12.58
C ASN A 48 -7.57 -4.66 11.45
N GLN A 49 -8.71 -3.94 11.40
CA GLN A 49 -8.96 -2.84 10.47
C GLN A 49 -8.76 -3.26 9.00
N LEU A 50 -9.36 -4.39 8.63
CA LEU A 50 -9.35 -4.83 7.23
C LEU A 50 -10.39 -4.01 6.45
N GLY A 51 -10.13 -3.78 5.17
CA GLY A 51 -11.05 -3.09 4.27
C GLY A 51 -10.42 -1.93 3.51
N TRP A 52 -11.30 -1.08 2.95
CA TRP A 52 -10.90 0.06 2.16
C TRP A 52 -10.32 1.19 2.99
N ASP A 53 -9.28 1.81 2.44
CA ASP A 53 -8.74 3.08 2.88
C ASP A 53 -8.49 3.96 1.64
N VAL A 54 -9.02 5.18 1.66
CA VAL A 54 -8.87 6.17 0.59
C VAL A 54 -8.39 7.46 1.22
N THR A 55 -7.19 7.86 0.90
CA THR A 55 -6.54 9.00 1.54
C THR A 55 -5.94 9.97 0.53
N ASP A 56 -6.10 11.26 0.79
CA ASP A 56 -5.37 12.35 0.15
C ASP A 56 -4.23 12.88 1.04
N PHE A 57 -3.90 12.14 2.10
CA PHE A 57 -2.88 12.53 3.09
C PHE A 57 -3.11 13.95 3.66
N SER A 58 -4.37 14.37 3.77
CA SER A 58 -4.79 15.69 4.25
C SER A 58 -4.37 16.87 3.35
N THR A 59 -3.99 16.62 2.11
CA THR A 59 -3.63 17.68 1.13
C THR A 59 -4.84 18.38 0.53
N GLY A 60 -5.98 17.72 0.49
CA GLY A 60 -7.18 18.17 -0.26
C GLY A 60 -7.07 17.96 -1.77
N ASP A 61 -5.99 17.34 -2.25
CA ASP A 61 -5.72 17.12 -3.68
C ASP A 61 -5.46 15.64 -3.97
N PHE A 62 -6.52 14.84 -3.85
CA PHE A 62 -6.43 13.39 -4.12
C PHE A 62 -5.94 13.06 -5.53
N ALA A 63 -6.18 13.93 -6.51
CA ALA A 63 -5.80 13.65 -7.89
C ALA A 63 -4.28 13.57 -8.07
N ASN A 64 -3.54 14.42 -7.37
CA ASN A 64 -2.08 14.49 -7.44
C ASN A 64 -1.38 13.78 -6.27
N VAL A 65 -1.98 13.83 -5.08
CA VAL A 65 -1.41 13.22 -3.86
C VAL A 65 -2.48 12.35 -3.21
N GLY A 66 -2.38 11.05 -3.39
CA GLY A 66 -3.42 10.15 -2.91
C GLY A 66 -3.09 8.69 -3.06
N LEU A 67 -3.93 7.88 -2.43
CA LEU A 67 -3.84 6.43 -2.46
C LEU A 67 -5.21 5.81 -2.22
N THR A 68 -5.56 4.81 -3.00
CA THR A 68 -6.68 3.91 -2.71
C THR A 68 -6.12 2.52 -2.41
N LEU A 69 -6.45 1.95 -1.27
CA LEU A 69 -5.98 0.62 -0.90
C LEU A 69 -7.06 -0.23 -0.22
N VAL A 70 -6.85 -1.54 -0.26
CA VAL A 70 -7.58 -2.52 0.55
C VAL A 70 -6.60 -3.27 1.42
N THR A 71 -6.80 -3.24 2.73
CA THR A 71 -6.13 -4.15 3.65
C THR A 71 -6.87 -5.48 3.63
N ILE A 72 -6.24 -6.51 3.05
CA ILE A 72 -6.83 -7.85 2.88
C ILE A 72 -6.51 -8.71 4.09
N ARG A 73 -5.30 -8.62 4.61
CA ARG A 73 -4.82 -9.29 5.83
C ARG A 73 -4.00 -8.33 6.66
N ASN A 74 -4.18 -8.41 7.96
CA ASN A 74 -3.38 -7.63 8.88
C ASN A 74 -3.24 -8.41 10.20
N GLY A 75 -2.01 -8.66 10.62
CA GLY A 75 -1.73 -9.28 11.89
C GLY A 75 -1.77 -8.26 13.03
N ASN A 76 -2.19 -8.71 14.19
CA ASN A 76 -2.16 -7.93 15.41
C ASN A 76 -1.39 -8.72 16.47
N VAL A 77 -0.18 -8.30 16.77
CA VAL A 77 0.75 -9.00 17.68
C VAL A 77 0.19 -9.25 19.09
N LYS A 78 -0.84 -8.51 19.47
CA LYS A 78 -1.53 -8.69 20.75
C LYS A 78 -2.51 -9.85 20.74
N TYR A 79 -3.12 -10.16 19.60
CA TYR A 79 -4.24 -11.09 19.49
C TYR A 79 -4.01 -12.23 18.50
N ASP A 80 -3.10 -12.06 17.56
CA ASP A 80 -2.87 -13.00 16.47
C ASP A 80 -1.46 -13.57 16.49
N LYS A 81 -1.33 -14.76 15.94
CA LYS A 81 -0.02 -15.33 15.56
C LYS A 81 0.46 -14.85 14.19
N LYS A 82 -0.40 -14.14 13.46
CA LYS A 82 -0.11 -13.58 12.15
C LYS A 82 0.83 -12.38 12.29
N VAL A 83 1.99 -12.44 11.68
CA VAL A 83 3.06 -11.41 11.78
C VAL A 83 3.22 -10.59 10.51
N TYR A 84 2.27 -10.69 9.58
CA TYR A 84 2.33 -10.04 8.27
C TYR A 84 1.03 -9.27 7.99
N CYS A 85 1.14 -8.33 7.05
CA CYS A 85 0.04 -7.56 6.47
C CYS A 85 0.08 -7.72 4.95
N GLU A 86 -1.08 -7.84 4.33
CA GLU A 86 -1.25 -7.80 2.89
C GLU A 86 -2.24 -6.72 2.52
N LYS A 87 -1.79 -5.81 1.65
CA LYS A 87 -2.62 -4.75 1.08
C LYS A 87 -2.51 -4.79 -0.43
N ILE A 88 -3.61 -4.51 -1.11
CA ILE A 88 -3.55 -4.15 -2.52
C ILE A 88 -3.77 -2.66 -2.66
N MET A 89 -2.94 -2.00 -3.45
CA MET A 89 -2.93 -0.56 -3.63
C MET A 89 -3.20 -0.20 -5.08
N TYR A 90 -3.95 0.85 -5.28
CA TYR A 90 -4.19 1.47 -6.58
C TYR A 90 -3.72 2.93 -6.53
N VAL A 91 -2.83 3.26 -7.45
CA VAL A 91 -2.27 4.60 -7.65
C VAL A 91 -2.53 5.00 -9.09
N ARG A 92 -3.07 6.19 -9.30
CA ARG A 92 -3.33 6.73 -10.64
C ARG A 92 -2.04 7.17 -11.32
N GLU A 93 -2.07 7.34 -12.62
CA GLU A 93 -0.97 7.94 -13.36
C GLU A 93 -0.65 9.34 -12.81
N GLY A 94 0.62 9.58 -12.51
CA GLY A 94 1.10 10.85 -11.94
C GLY A 94 0.74 11.10 -10.48
N GLN A 95 -0.07 10.24 -9.85
CA GLN A 95 -0.42 10.38 -8.43
C GLN A 95 0.76 9.97 -7.55
N VAL A 96 0.99 10.72 -6.48
CA VAL A 96 2.13 10.53 -5.57
C VAL A 96 1.64 10.10 -4.20
N THR A 97 2.29 9.10 -3.63
CA THR A 97 2.24 8.79 -2.20
C THR A 97 3.38 9.53 -1.51
N PRO A 98 3.13 10.32 -0.45
CA PRO A 98 4.16 11.07 0.24
C PRO A 98 5.29 10.19 0.77
N THR A 99 6.52 10.68 0.62
CA THR A 99 7.72 10.00 1.10
C THR A 99 7.65 9.77 2.61
N HIS A 100 7.89 8.54 3.03
CA HIS A 100 7.87 8.11 4.43
C HIS A 100 8.81 6.92 4.64
N PHE A 101 9.01 6.49 5.89
CA PHE A 101 9.72 5.26 6.23
C PHE A 101 9.03 4.55 7.40
N HIS A 102 9.48 3.35 7.68
CA HIS A 102 8.97 2.54 8.80
C HIS A 102 10.08 2.19 9.78
N TRP A 103 9.79 2.33 11.10
CA TRP A 103 10.78 2.04 12.15
C TRP A 103 11.04 0.54 12.36
N LYS A 104 10.05 -0.32 12.14
CA LYS A 104 10.10 -1.72 12.60
C LYS A 104 9.73 -2.75 11.55
N LYS A 105 9.01 -2.38 10.49
CA LYS A 105 8.56 -3.33 9.49
C LYS A 105 9.44 -3.29 8.26
N MET A 106 9.69 -4.47 7.70
CA MET A 106 10.06 -4.62 6.30
C MET A 106 8.81 -4.49 5.44
N GLU A 107 8.98 -4.08 4.20
CA GLU A 107 7.90 -3.98 3.24
C GLU A 107 8.34 -4.48 1.87
N ASP A 108 7.51 -5.34 1.28
CA ASP A 108 7.64 -5.73 -0.11
C ASP A 108 6.56 -5.01 -0.92
N ILE A 109 6.97 -4.26 -1.94
CA ILE A 109 6.06 -3.73 -2.95
C ILE A 109 6.18 -4.59 -4.20
N ILE A 110 5.06 -5.24 -4.54
CA ILE A 110 4.97 -6.14 -5.69
C ILE A 110 4.11 -5.46 -6.74
N HIS A 111 4.72 -5.10 -7.87
CA HIS A 111 4.01 -4.44 -8.96
C HIS A 111 3.22 -5.46 -9.79
N ARG A 112 1.89 -5.48 -9.62
CA ARG A 112 1.01 -6.50 -10.21
C ARG A 112 0.45 -6.14 -11.58
N GLY A 113 0.42 -4.88 -11.95
CA GLY A 113 -0.12 -4.48 -13.25
C GLY A 113 -0.25 -2.97 -13.43
N GLY A 114 -0.54 -2.55 -14.64
CA GLY A 114 -0.66 -1.15 -15.03
C GLY A 114 0.60 -0.59 -15.70
N GLY A 115 0.83 0.70 -15.52
CA GLY A 115 2.01 1.40 -16.01
C GLY A 115 3.27 1.10 -15.22
N ASP A 116 4.35 1.85 -15.43
CA ASP A 116 5.57 1.74 -14.64
C ASP A 116 5.31 2.28 -13.22
N PHE A 117 5.69 1.51 -12.20
CA PHE A 117 5.71 1.98 -10.81
C PHE A 117 7.04 2.70 -10.54
N CYS A 118 6.95 3.98 -10.20
CA CYS A 118 8.11 4.83 -9.96
C CYS A 118 8.30 5.06 -8.46
N ILE A 119 9.52 4.86 -7.96
CA ILE A 119 9.83 5.06 -6.55
C ILE A 119 11.20 5.75 -6.39
N LYS A 120 11.33 6.58 -5.35
CA LYS A 120 12.60 7.17 -4.92
C LYS A 120 12.94 6.67 -3.54
N LEU A 121 14.23 6.46 -3.28
CA LEU A 121 14.71 5.88 -2.03
C LEU A 121 15.76 6.74 -1.38
N TRP A 122 15.76 6.78 -0.04
CA TRP A 122 16.83 7.33 0.78
C TRP A 122 16.98 6.50 2.06
N LYS A 123 18.20 6.35 2.55
CA LYS A 123 18.42 5.84 3.90
C LYS A 123 18.15 6.94 4.91
N ALA A 124 17.58 6.58 6.06
CA ALA A 124 17.54 7.48 7.22
C ALA A 124 18.87 7.38 8.00
N ASP A 125 19.32 8.52 8.55
CA ASP A 125 20.39 8.56 9.54
C ASP A 125 19.84 8.31 10.96
N ALA A 126 20.69 8.44 11.98
CA ALA A 126 20.32 8.23 13.37
C ALA A 126 19.32 9.27 13.90
N ASP A 127 19.26 10.44 13.27
CA ASP A 127 18.32 11.52 13.58
C ASP A 127 17.07 11.48 12.67
N GLU A 128 16.88 10.37 11.95
CA GLU A 128 15.76 10.13 11.04
C GLU A 128 15.74 11.06 9.81
N ASN A 129 16.85 11.67 9.42
CA ASN A 129 16.93 12.48 8.22
C ASN A 129 17.33 11.62 6.99
N PRO A 130 16.81 11.94 5.79
CA PRO A 130 17.25 11.25 4.58
C PRO A 130 18.70 11.61 4.24
N THR A 131 19.52 10.60 3.95
CA THR A 131 20.94 10.76 3.58
C THR A 131 21.14 10.74 2.07
N GLN A 132 22.34 11.11 1.61
CA GLN A 132 22.76 10.96 0.22
C GLN A 132 23.52 9.64 -0.06
N GLU A 133 23.56 8.73 0.93
CA GLU A 133 24.15 7.42 0.73
C GLU A 133 23.33 6.55 -0.23
N PRO A 134 23.95 5.74 -1.09
CA PRO A 134 23.24 4.80 -1.92
C PRO A 134 22.41 3.81 -1.08
N CYS A 135 21.22 3.48 -1.56
CA CYS A 135 20.37 2.47 -0.98
C CYS A 135 20.72 1.09 -1.55
N VAL A 136 20.78 0.08 -0.70
CA VAL A 136 20.91 -1.32 -1.12
C VAL A 136 19.56 -1.98 -0.91
N VAL A 137 18.96 -2.49 -1.98
CA VAL A 137 17.63 -3.12 -1.98
C VAL A 137 17.65 -4.47 -2.67
N GLN A 138 16.61 -5.26 -2.46
CA GLN A 138 16.38 -6.49 -3.21
C GLN A 138 15.30 -6.23 -4.24
N ILE A 139 15.62 -6.39 -5.53
CA ILE A 139 14.65 -6.38 -6.63
C ILE A 139 14.54 -7.81 -7.14
N ASP A 140 13.39 -8.44 -6.96
CA ASP A 140 13.16 -9.85 -7.31
C ASP A 140 14.24 -10.80 -6.73
N GLY A 141 14.73 -10.52 -5.51
CA GLY A 141 15.80 -11.27 -4.86
C GLY A 141 17.21 -10.91 -5.33
N VAL A 142 17.36 -9.98 -6.27
CA VAL A 142 18.66 -9.50 -6.75
C VAL A 142 19.08 -8.25 -5.98
N THR A 143 20.25 -8.32 -5.35
CA THR A 143 20.82 -7.15 -4.64
C THR A 143 21.15 -6.04 -5.65
N THR A 144 20.55 -4.89 -5.45
CA THR A 144 20.68 -3.73 -6.33
C THR A 144 21.08 -2.50 -5.52
N VAL A 145 22.02 -1.72 -6.04
CA VAL A 145 22.44 -0.44 -5.45
C VAL A 145 21.77 0.69 -6.23
N VAL A 146 21.01 1.51 -5.52
CA VAL A 146 20.26 2.64 -6.09
C VAL A 146 20.78 3.94 -5.48
N PRO A 147 21.22 4.92 -6.26
CA PRO A 147 21.59 6.22 -5.75
C PRO A 147 20.42 6.91 -5.00
N ALA A 148 20.72 7.61 -3.93
CA ALA A 148 19.70 8.31 -3.14
C ALA A 148 18.91 9.29 -4.01
N GLY A 149 17.57 9.22 -3.94
CA GLY A 149 16.67 10.11 -4.67
C GLY A 149 16.56 9.88 -6.17
N GLU A 150 17.27 8.92 -6.74
CA GLU A 150 17.07 8.54 -8.13
C GLU A 150 15.73 7.81 -8.32
N VAL A 151 15.10 8.03 -9.47
CA VAL A 151 13.83 7.37 -9.80
C VAL A 151 14.08 5.95 -10.28
N LEU A 152 13.77 4.99 -9.43
CA LEU A 152 13.69 3.59 -9.81
C LEU A 152 12.34 3.32 -10.47
N ARG A 153 12.34 2.58 -11.58
CA ARG A 153 11.15 2.17 -12.32
C ARG A 153 11.00 0.67 -12.28
N LEU A 154 9.89 0.20 -11.70
CA LEU A 154 9.51 -1.21 -11.71
C LEU A 154 8.43 -1.44 -12.75
N LYS A 155 8.56 -2.52 -13.50
CA LYS A 155 7.56 -2.99 -14.45
C LYS A 155 6.64 -4.03 -13.81
N PRO A 156 5.44 -4.25 -14.37
CA PRO A 156 4.58 -5.33 -13.92
C PRO A 156 5.32 -6.67 -13.80
N GLY A 157 5.14 -7.35 -12.67
CA GLY A 157 5.83 -8.58 -12.32
C GLY A 157 7.03 -8.39 -11.39
N GLN A 158 7.64 -7.20 -11.35
CA GLN A 158 8.77 -6.93 -10.49
C GLN A 158 8.33 -6.59 -9.05
N SER A 159 9.22 -6.82 -8.10
CA SER A 159 9.06 -6.49 -6.69
C SER A 159 10.30 -5.82 -6.13
N ILE A 160 10.12 -5.04 -5.09
CA ILE A 160 11.20 -4.43 -4.31
C ILE A 160 10.94 -4.62 -2.83
N CYS A 161 11.99 -4.98 -2.09
CA CYS A 161 11.95 -5.13 -0.64
C CYS A 161 12.70 -4.00 0.05
N PHE A 162 12.07 -3.40 1.06
CA PHE A 162 12.65 -2.35 1.91
C PHE A 162 12.87 -2.86 3.32
N GLU A 163 14.03 -2.52 3.86
CA GLU A 163 14.27 -2.65 5.28
C GLU A 163 13.71 -1.45 6.07
N PRO A 164 13.56 -1.56 7.41
CA PRO A 164 13.27 -0.41 8.24
C PRO A 164 14.25 0.75 8.01
N TYR A 165 13.81 1.98 8.29
CA TYR A 165 14.60 3.21 8.10
C TYR A 165 14.97 3.53 6.65
N MET A 166 14.25 2.97 5.68
CA MET A 166 14.39 3.35 4.26
C MET A 166 13.19 4.20 3.85
N TYR A 167 13.46 5.46 3.52
CA TYR A 167 12.51 6.38 2.92
C TYR A 167 12.14 5.91 1.51
N HIS A 168 10.85 5.92 1.22
CA HIS A 168 10.30 5.56 -0.08
C HIS A 168 9.01 6.31 -0.38
#